data_937e60c664b8531b49c582ebb52b5727
#
_entry.id   937e60c664b8531b49c582ebb52b5727
#
_cell.length_a   1.000
_cell.length_b   1.000
_cell.length_c   1.000
_cell.angle_alpha   90.00
_cell.angle_beta   90.00
_cell.angle_gamma   90.00
#
_symmetry.space_group_name_H-M   'P 1'
#
loop_
_entity.id
_entity.type
_entity.pdbx_description
1 polymer ?
#
loop_
_entity_poly.entity_id
_entity_poly.type
_entity_poly.pdbx_seq_one_letter_code
_entity_poly.pdbx_strand_id
1 'polypeptide(L)'
;MNTRTKHLPEPFLSQFRFVPCACKETLNLEGKCYAPPEELGEGYYWYYEKEGLFAIGVLDLCLKEDFVLEYQQQDFISINYYDTISAEELSPYKRLSASCIRGHVSDSQIFRARYHKNVPINGIELMFMPGYYHDYLEQKYPGEFPDPKEAFRSVDGISDFPELVLLMRQTQTFQGTGATAHLFYESKIAEAISLIAEKTKEHKGFVPSGDLTKEDLINLDAVKCYIEDHFAFDIRTEQLIRIACMGQTKLRYSFKKRYGYTITEFIQNKRIAHAEYMLVGTDFTVSQIAEAVGYHHSGRFASLFRKNTGLFPDEYRQLMKKAVE
;
A
#
# COMPACT_ATOMS: atom_id res chain seq x y z
N MET A 1 -20.64 5.28 -30.35
CA MET A 1 -19.21 5.56 -30.08
C MET A 1 -18.73 4.46 -29.14
N ASN A 2 -17.97 3.51 -29.66
CA ASN A 2 -17.42 2.41 -28.87
C ASN A 2 -16.28 2.94 -27.97
N THR A 3 -16.59 3.32 -26.73
CA THR A 3 -15.57 3.41 -25.71
C THR A 3 -15.16 1.98 -25.35
N ARG A 4 -14.11 1.47 -26.00
CA ARG A 4 -13.38 0.29 -25.49
C ARG A 4 -13.04 0.59 -24.05
N THR A 5 -13.64 -0.11 -23.12
CA THR A 5 -13.21 -0.17 -21.72
C THR A 5 -11.72 -0.55 -21.76
N LYS A 6 -10.83 0.39 -21.47
CA LYS A 6 -9.40 0.08 -21.35
C LYS A 6 -9.26 -0.89 -20.17
N HIS A 7 -8.62 -2.02 -20.41
CA HIS A 7 -8.30 -2.95 -19.32
C HIS A 7 -7.50 -2.23 -18.24
N LEU A 8 -7.82 -2.48 -16.98
CA LEU A 8 -7.21 -1.81 -15.83
C LEU A 8 -5.68 -1.78 -15.78
N PRO A 9 -4.96 -2.88 -16.14
CA PRO A 9 -3.51 -2.86 -16.08
C PRO A 9 -2.84 -2.15 -17.25
N GLU A 10 -3.56 -1.77 -18.33
CA GLU A 10 -2.93 -1.18 -19.53
C GLU A 10 -2.02 0.03 -19.22
N PRO A 11 -2.41 1.04 -18.40
CA PRO A 11 -1.52 2.14 -18.10
C PRO A 11 -0.27 1.70 -17.34
N PHE A 12 -0.42 0.78 -16.38
CA PHE A 12 0.68 0.19 -15.61
C PHE A 12 1.60 -0.62 -16.53
N LEU A 13 1.05 -1.55 -17.30
CA LEU A 13 1.81 -2.40 -18.22
C LEU A 13 2.56 -1.56 -19.28
N SER A 14 1.91 -0.53 -19.83
CA SER A 14 2.52 0.28 -20.89
C SER A 14 3.68 1.13 -20.37
N GLN A 15 3.58 1.73 -19.19
CA GLN A 15 4.65 2.55 -18.63
C GLN A 15 5.87 1.71 -18.23
N PHE A 16 5.64 0.55 -17.59
CA PHE A 16 6.71 -0.42 -17.33
C PHE A 16 7.18 -1.14 -18.59
N ARG A 17 6.59 -0.88 -19.77
CA ARG A 17 6.88 -1.55 -21.03
C ARG A 17 6.81 -3.07 -20.92
N PHE A 18 5.92 -3.56 -20.06
CA PHE A 18 5.75 -4.99 -19.84
C PHE A 18 5.31 -5.70 -21.10
N VAL A 19 5.87 -6.88 -21.33
CA VAL A 19 5.54 -7.76 -22.44
C VAL A 19 4.93 -9.07 -21.92
N PRO A 20 3.98 -9.67 -22.65
CA PRO A 20 3.46 -10.99 -22.30
C PRO A 20 4.58 -12.02 -22.20
N CYS A 21 4.55 -12.86 -21.16
CA CYS A 21 5.51 -13.93 -20.95
C CYS A 21 4.80 -15.23 -20.53
N ALA A 22 5.51 -16.34 -20.56
CA ALA A 22 5.01 -17.61 -20.02
C ALA A 22 4.85 -17.51 -18.51
N CYS A 23 3.70 -17.98 -17.99
CA CYS A 23 3.50 -18.07 -16.55
C CYS A 23 4.45 -19.11 -15.94
N LYS A 24 4.98 -18.79 -14.73
CA LYS A 24 5.71 -19.78 -13.95
C LYS A 24 4.75 -20.90 -13.50
N GLU A 25 5.25 -22.11 -13.32
CA GLU A 25 4.46 -23.28 -12.88
C GLU A 25 3.74 -23.07 -11.54
N THR A 26 4.25 -22.14 -10.72
CA THR A 26 3.67 -21.75 -9.44
C THR A 26 2.49 -20.80 -9.52
N LEU A 27 2.18 -20.27 -10.72
CA LEU A 27 1.11 -19.33 -10.96
C LEU A 27 -0.09 -20.03 -11.62
N ASN A 28 -1.28 -19.52 -11.33
CA ASN A 28 -2.50 -20.04 -11.91
C ASN A 28 -2.55 -19.72 -13.41
N LEU A 29 -2.93 -20.73 -14.23
CA LEU A 29 -2.97 -20.63 -15.68
C LEU A 29 -4.15 -19.81 -16.23
N GLU A 30 -5.16 -19.49 -15.42
CA GLU A 30 -6.30 -18.66 -15.82
C GLU A 30 -5.95 -17.16 -15.89
N GLY A 31 -4.83 -16.75 -15.33
CA GLY A 31 -4.32 -15.39 -15.45
C GLY A 31 -3.35 -15.21 -16.61
N LYS A 32 -2.97 -13.97 -16.86
CA LYS A 32 -1.98 -13.56 -17.86
C LYS A 32 -0.71 -13.12 -17.15
N CYS A 33 0.44 -13.51 -17.68
CA CYS A 33 1.74 -13.09 -17.16
C CYS A 33 2.39 -12.05 -18.06
N TYR A 34 3.03 -11.08 -17.39
CA TYR A 34 3.80 -10.03 -18.05
C TYR A 34 5.14 -9.86 -17.34
N ALA A 35 6.20 -9.60 -18.12
CA ALA A 35 7.54 -9.33 -17.57
C ALA A 35 8.03 -7.95 -18.01
N PRO A 36 8.82 -7.26 -17.19
CA PRO A 36 9.49 -6.05 -17.61
C PRO A 36 10.57 -6.40 -18.65
N PRO A 37 10.97 -5.43 -19.52
CA PRO A 37 12.17 -5.59 -20.32
C PRO A 37 13.41 -5.79 -19.42
N GLU A 38 14.38 -6.58 -19.90
CA GLU A 38 15.56 -6.95 -19.13
C GLU A 38 16.37 -5.72 -18.63
N GLU A 39 16.39 -4.65 -19.42
CA GLU A 39 17.05 -3.39 -19.02
C GLU A 39 16.36 -2.66 -17.87
N LEU A 40 15.05 -2.84 -17.68
CA LEU A 40 14.27 -2.19 -16.63
C LEU A 40 14.26 -2.99 -15.33
N GLY A 41 14.26 -4.32 -15.44
CA GLY A 41 14.17 -5.17 -14.25
C GLY A 41 14.01 -6.64 -14.57
N GLU A 42 13.68 -7.40 -13.55
CA GLU A 42 13.37 -8.82 -13.63
C GLU A 42 12.12 -9.17 -12.83
N GLY A 43 11.56 -10.34 -13.10
CA GLY A 43 10.37 -10.83 -12.40
C GLY A 43 9.13 -10.84 -13.28
N TYR A 44 7.97 -10.72 -12.68
CA TYR A 44 6.69 -10.81 -13.39
C TYR A 44 5.58 -10.04 -12.67
N TYR A 45 4.53 -9.74 -13.46
CA TYR A 45 3.22 -9.34 -13.00
C TYR A 45 2.20 -10.33 -13.56
N TRP A 46 1.56 -11.11 -12.68
CA TRP A 46 0.47 -11.99 -13.03
C TRP A 46 -0.86 -11.28 -12.78
N TYR A 47 -1.81 -11.43 -13.70
CA TYR A 47 -3.06 -10.70 -13.67
C TYR A 47 -4.23 -11.58 -14.12
N TYR A 48 -5.26 -11.63 -13.27
CA TYR A 48 -6.55 -12.26 -13.56
C TYR A 48 -7.66 -11.22 -13.50
N GLU A 49 -8.61 -11.25 -14.41
CA GLU A 49 -9.69 -10.27 -14.49
C GLU A 49 -11.02 -10.95 -14.78
N LYS A 50 -12.06 -10.55 -14.05
CA LYS A 50 -13.46 -10.70 -14.44
C LYS A 50 -13.97 -9.35 -14.91
N GLU A 51 -14.09 -9.19 -16.22
CA GLU A 51 -14.32 -7.92 -16.90
C GLU A 51 -15.44 -7.09 -16.24
N GLY A 52 -15.14 -5.83 -15.94
CA GLY A 52 -16.05 -4.87 -15.34
C GLY A 52 -16.39 -5.09 -13.86
N LEU A 53 -15.95 -6.19 -13.25
CA LEU A 53 -16.27 -6.53 -11.88
C LEU A 53 -15.07 -6.45 -10.94
N PHE A 54 -14.03 -7.24 -11.19
CA PHE A 54 -12.87 -7.28 -10.31
C PHE A 54 -11.63 -7.79 -11.04
N ALA A 55 -10.48 -7.52 -10.44
CA ALA A 55 -9.22 -8.10 -10.90
C ALA A 55 -8.32 -8.49 -9.71
N ILE A 56 -7.38 -9.37 -10.00
CA ILE A 56 -6.37 -9.85 -9.04
C ILE A 56 -5.01 -9.67 -9.70
N GLY A 57 -4.10 -8.98 -9.02
CA GLY A 57 -2.72 -8.80 -9.45
C GLY A 57 -1.75 -9.46 -8.47
N VAL A 58 -0.73 -10.15 -8.99
CA VAL A 58 0.39 -10.67 -8.21
C VAL A 58 1.67 -10.11 -8.79
N LEU A 59 2.44 -9.42 -7.94
CA LEU A 59 3.71 -8.81 -8.32
C LEU A 59 4.86 -9.59 -7.69
N ASP A 60 5.87 -9.84 -8.48
CA ASP A 60 7.19 -10.35 -8.07
C ASP A 60 8.22 -9.70 -8.99
N LEU A 61 8.65 -8.50 -8.65
CA LEU A 61 9.45 -7.62 -9.50
C LEU A 61 10.68 -7.12 -8.74
N CYS A 62 11.78 -6.93 -9.46
CA CYS A 62 12.95 -6.20 -8.98
C CYS A 62 13.42 -5.24 -10.07
N LEU A 63 13.36 -3.94 -9.82
CA LEU A 63 13.75 -2.92 -10.78
C LEU A 63 15.26 -2.63 -10.70
N LYS A 64 15.91 -2.37 -11.83
CA LYS A 64 17.34 -2.02 -11.92
C LYS A 64 17.60 -0.53 -11.73
N GLU A 65 16.56 0.32 -11.91
CA GLU A 65 16.62 1.76 -11.73
C GLU A 65 15.39 2.24 -10.95
N ASP A 66 15.48 3.41 -10.31
CA ASP A 66 14.33 4.05 -9.71
C ASP A 66 13.30 4.38 -10.80
N PHE A 67 12.07 4.03 -10.56
CA PHE A 67 11.01 4.20 -11.55
C PHE A 67 9.87 5.07 -11.00
N VAL A 68 9.50 6.10 -11.75
CA VAL A 68 8.33 6.92 -11.44
C VAL A 68 7.18 6.52 -12.36
N LEU A 69 6.17 5.92 -11.75
CA LEU A 69 4.91 5.59 -12.41
C LEU A 69 3.99 6.81 -12.33
N GLU A 70 3.45 7.23 -13.48
CA GLU A 70 2.50 8.35 -13.54
C GLU A 70 1.43 8.08 -14.59
N TYR A 71 0.16 7.97 -14.18
CA TYR A 71 -0.94 7.77 -15.11
C TYR A 71 -2.28 8.28 -14.57
N GLN A 72 -3.20 8.57 -15.48
CA GLN A 72 -4.58 8.86 -15.15
C GLN A 72 -5.27 7.59 -14.69
N GLN A 73 -5.68 7.53 -13.42
CA GLN A 73 -6.42 6.38 -12.89
C GLN A 73 -7.85 6.32 -13.45
N GLN A 74 -8.35 5.11 -13.60
CA GLN A 74 -9.78 4.83 -13.74
C GLN A 74 -10.42 4.75 -12.34
N ASP A 75 -11.73 4.76 -12.25
CA ASP A 75 -12.42 4.57 -10.97
C ASP A 75 -12.36 3.10 -10.56
N PHE A 76 -11.72 2.81 -9.43
CA PHE A 76 -11.69 1.51 -8.77
C PHE A 76 -11.30 1.67 -7.30
N ILE A 77 -11.52 0.63 -6.52
CA ILE A 77 -10.97 0.52 -5.17
C ILE A 77 -10.14 -0.76 -5.10
N SER A 78 -9.06 -0.75 -4.32
CA SER A 78 -8.24 -1.95 -4.14
C SER A 78 -7.72 -2.13 -2.73
N ILE A 79 -7.37 -3.36 -2.42
CA ILE A 79 -6.55 -3.72 -1.27
C ILE A 79 -5.29 -4.40 -1.77
N ASN A 80 -4.17 -4.00 -1.17
CA ASN A 80 -2.85 -4.52 -1.49
C ASN A 80 -2.19 -5.05 -0.22
N TYR A 81 -1.43 -6.10 -0.37
CA TYR A 81 -0.55 -6.61 0.67
C TYR A 81 0.81 -6.92 0.07
N TYR A 82 1.85 -6.31 0.63
CA TYR A 82 3.22 -6.50 0.20
C TYR A 82 4.02 -7.27 1.23
N ASP A 83 4.76 -8.28 0.80
CA ASP A 83 5.79 -8.93 1.61
C ASP A 83 7.05 -8.09 1.68
N THR A 84 7.43 -7.55 0.53
CA THR A 84 8.54 -6.62 0.37
C THR A 84 8.13 -5.50 -0.58
N ILE A 85 8.49 -4.28 -0.25
CA ILE A 85 8.34 -3.11 -1.11
C ILE A 85 9.20 -1.96 -0.59
N SER A 86 9.77 -1.18 -1.50
CA SER A 86 10.29 0.16 -1.22
C SER A 86 9.76 1.11 -2.28
N ALA A 87 8.71 1.84 -1.92
CA ALA A 87 8.05 2.79 -2.81
C ALA A 87 7.31 3.87 -2.03
N GLU A 88 7.01 4.97 -2.68
CA GLU A 88 6.15 6.02 -2.17
C GLU A 88 5.19 6.57 -3.22
N GLU A 89 3.95 6.81 -2.84
CA GLU A 89 3.04 7.69 -3.58
C GLU A 89 3.50 9.14 -3.42
N LEU A 90 3.47 9.94 -4.48
CA LEU A 90 4.03 11.28 -4.48
C LEU A 90 2.99 12.39 -4.30
N SER A 91 1.70 12.08 -4.53
CA SER A 91 0.63 13.09 -4.41
C SER A 91 -0.71 12.46 -4.05
N PRO A 92 -1.16 12.57 -2.77
CA PRO A 92 -0.39 13.06 -1.61
C PRO A 92 0.77 12.13 -1.26
N TYR A 93 1.81 12.67 -0.64
CA TYR A 93 2.96 11.82 -0.26
C TYR A 93 2.55 10.75 0.74
N LYS A 94 2.85 9.49 0.40
CA LYS A 94 2.54 8.33 1.23
C LYS A 94 3.53 7.20 0.96
N ARG A 95 4.27 6.78 1.99
CA ARG A 95 5.13 5.61 1.87
C ARG A 95 4.30 4.34 1.76
N LEU A 96 4.63 3.48 0.81
CA LEU A 96 4.10 2.12 0.75
C LEU A 96 4.93 1.23 1.69
N SER A 97 4.25 0.58 2.63
CA SER A 97 4.89 -0.26 3.65
C SER A 97 4.52 -1.73 3.46
N ALA A 98 5.49 -2.61 3.72
CA ALA A 98 5.26 -4.05 3.75
C ALA A 98 4.47 -4.47 5.00
N SER A 99 3.98 -5.70 5.00
CA SER A 99 3.31 -6.36 6.15
C SER A 99 2.12 -5.59 6.75
N CYS A 100 1.40 -4.82 5.94
CA CYS A 100 0.14 -4.18 6.30
C CYS A 100 -0.81 -4.16 5.11
N ILE A 101 -2.10 -4.10 5.39
CA ILE A 101 -3.12 -3.92 4.37
C ILE A 101 -3.05 -2.48 3.86
N ARG A 102 -3.03 -2.32 2.55
CA ARG A 102 -3.08 -1.03 1.87
C ARG A 102 -4.41 -0.89 1.17
N GLY A 103 -5.29 -0.05 1.74
CA GLY A 103 -6.55 0.32 1.10
C GLY A 103 -6.31 1.50 0.16
N HIS A 104 -6.61 1.32 -1.13
CA HIS A 104 -6.51 2.37 -2.14
C HIS A 104 -7.89 2.67 -2.72
N VAL A 105 -8.17 3.95 -2.89
CA VAL A 105 -9.38 4.44 -3.55
C VAL A 105 -8.94 5.37 -4.66
N SER A 106 -9.11 4.93 -5.89
CA SER A 106 -8.94 5.81 -7.04
C SER A 106 -10.10 6.79 -7.11
N ASP A 107 -9.77 8.06 -7.26
CA ASP A 107 -10.72 9.17 -7.45
C ASP A 107 -10.56 9.84 -8.83
N SER A 108 -10.08 9.08 -9.81
CA SER A 108 -9.84 9.54 -11.18
C SER A 108 -8.81 10.66 -11.31
N GLN A 109 -7.92 10.80 -10.32
CA GLN A 109 -6.80 11.73 -10.36
C GLN A 109 -5.55 11.09 -11.02
N ILE A 110 -4.53 11.91 -11.24
CA ILE A 110 -3.24 11.42 -11.70
C ILE A 110 -2.55 10.71 -10.52
N PHE A 111 -2.34 9.42 -10.68
CA PHE A 111 -1.55 8.63 -9.74
C PHE A 111 -0.06 8.84 -10.05
N ARG A 112 0.71 9.10 -9.02
CA ARG A 112 2.17 9.19 -9.09
C ARG A 112 2.78 8.41 -7.96
N ALA A 113 3.66 7.45 -8.31
CA ALA A 113 4.40 6.69 -7.32
C ALA A 113 5.85 6.51 -7.79
N ARG A 114 6.79 6.52 -6.84
CA ARG A 114 8.19 6.17 -7.08
C ARG A 114 8.46 4.79 -6.49
N TYR A 115 9.03 3.92 -7.29
CA TYR A 115 9.52 2.61 -6.90
C TYR A 115 11.04 2.62 -6.91
N HIS A 116 11.65 2.17 -5.82
CA HIS A 116 13.10 2.17 -5.67
C HIS A 116 13.72 0.92 -6.29
N LYS A 117 14.85 1.11 -6.97
CA LYS A 117 15.62 0.04 -7.58
C LYS A 117 16.12 -0.98 -6.55
N ASN A 118 16.39 -2.19 -7.02
CA ASN A 118 17.11 -3.26 -6.30
C ASN A 118 16.43 -3.77 -5.03
N VAL A 119 15.22 -3.31 -4.74
CA VAL A 119 14.38 -3.85 -3.68
C VAL A 119 13.27 -4.67 -4.31
N PRO A 120 13.15 -5.97 -3.97
CA PRO A 120 12.05 -6.78 -4.48
C PRO A 120 10.69 -6.17 -4.13
N ILE A 121 9.81 -6.14 -5.11
CA ILE A 121 8.39 -5.79 -4.95
C ILE A 121 7.64 -7.11 -5.03
N ASN A 122 7.23 -7.64 -3.88
CA ASN A 122 6.48 -8.88 -3.81
C ASN A 122 5.17 -8.65 -3.11
N GLY A 123 4.06 -8.92 -3.78
CA GLY A 123 2.75 -8.65 -3.22
C GLY A 123 1.58 -9.12 -4.06
N ILE A 124 0.41 -8.97 -3.49
CA ILE A 124 -0.88 -9.27 -4.11
C ILE A 124 -1.82 -8.07 -3.99
N GLU A 125 -2.59 -7.84 -5.03
CA GLU A 125 -3.62 -6.82 -5.11
C GLU A 125 -4.97 -7.44 -5.49
N LEU A 126 -6.03 -7.02 -4.79
CA LEU A 126 -7.42 -7.29 -5.15
C LEU A 126 -8.08 -5.96 -5.52
N MET A 127 -8.51 -5.84 -6.77
CA MET A 127 -9.13 -4.64 -7.33
C MET A 127 -10.62 -4.86 -7.55
N PHE A 128 -11.44 -3.88 -7.20
CA PHE A 128 -12.89 -3.91 -7.33
C PHE A 128 -13.34 -2.75 -8.20
N MET A 129 -14.09 -3.06 -9.26
CA MET A 129 -14.61 -2.06 -10.20
C MET A 129 -15.96 -1.51 -9.75
N PRO A 130 -16.37 -0.34 -10.25
CA PRO A 130 -17.70 0.20 -9.98
C PRO A 130 -18.83 -0.79 -10.26
N GLY A 131 -18.74 -1.59 -11.33
CA GLY A 131 -19.72 -2.63 -11.64
C GLY A 131 -19.88 -3.68 -10.53
N TYR A 132 -18.85 -3.93 -9.71
CA TYR A 132 -18.97 -4.84 -8.59
C TYR A 132 -19.68 -4.19 -7.39
N TYR A 133 -19.26 -3.01 -6.96
CA TYR A 133 -19.74 -2.41 -5.72
C TYR A 133 -20.95 -1.47 -5.91
N HIS A 134 -21.13 -0.85 -7.08
CA HIS A 134 -22.32 -0.04 -7.36
C HIS A 134 -23.47 -0.84 -7.96
N ASP A 135 -23.15 -1.79 -8.86
CA ASP A 135 -24.20 -2.51 -9.56
C ASP A 135 -24.50 -3.86 -8.88
N TYR A 136 -23.52 -4.78 -8.83
CA TYR A 136 -23.74 -6.13 -8.34
C TYR A 136 -24.11 -6.20 -6.86
N LEU A 137 -23.34 -5.52 -5.97
CA LEU A 137 -23.64 -5.57 -4.52
C LEU A 137 -24.91 -4.80 -4.17
N GLU A 138 -25.12 -3.63 -4.77
CA GLU A 138 -26.32 -2.83 -4.48
C GLU A 138 -27.61 -3.51 -4.96
N GLN A 139 -27.57 -4.22 -6.11
CA GLN A 139 -28.73 -5.02 -6.56
C GLN A 139 -29.01 -6.21 -5.64
N LYS A 140 -27.97 -6.84 -5.09
CA LYS A 140 -28.10 -8.03 -4.27
C LYS A 140 -28.43 -7.75 -2.81
N TYR A 141 -27.93 -6.63 -2.29
CA TYR A 141 -28.04 -6.22 -0.88
C TYR A 141 -28.29 -4.70 -0.77
N PRO A 142 -29.48 -4.20 -1.17
CA PRO A 142 -29.74 -2.76 -1.29
C PRO A 142 -29.56 -2.04 0.04
N GLY A 143 -28.64 -1.07 0.09
CA GLY A 143 -28.40 -0.23 1.27
C GLY A 143 -27.79 -0.94 2.48
N GLU A 144 -27.40 -2.22 2.37
CA GLU A 144 -26.86 -2.99 3.50
C GLU A 144 -25.35 -2.81 3.68
N PHE A 145 -24.63 -2.43 2.63
CA PHE A 145 -23.19 -2.20 2.69
C PHE A 145 -22.86 -0.75 3.03
N PRO A 146 -21.81 -0.51 3.84
CA PRO A 146 -21.24 0.83 4.00
C PRO A 146 -20.71 1.34 2.65
N ASP A 147 -20.52 2.67 2.54
CA ASP A 147 -19.82 3.23 1.37
C ASP A 147 -18.49 2.48 1.13
N PRO A 148 -18.35 1.77 0.01
CA PRO A 148 -17.16 0.96 -0.26
C PRO A 148 -15.87 1.77 -0.25
N LYS A 149 -15.90 3.02 -0.71
CA LYS A 149 -14.73 3.92 -0.70
C LYS A 149 -14.33 4.27 0.73
N GLU A 150 -15.30 4.53 1.62
CA GLU A 150 -15.03 4.77 3.04
C GLU A 150 -14.48 3.51 3.72
N ALA A 151 -15.06 2.35 3.42
CA ALA A 151 -14.63 1.07 3.99
C ALA A 151 -13.16 0.75 3.63
N PHE A 152 -12.77 0.93 2.37
CA PHE A 152 -11.39 0.68 1.93
C PHE A 152 -10.39 1.69 2.50
N ARG A 153 -10.78 2.97 2.65
CA ARG A 153 -9.94 3.94 3.36
C ARG A 153 -9.76 3.60 4.84
N SER A 154 -10.78 3.02 5.48
CA SER A 154 -10.72 2.70 6.90
C SER A 154 -9.75 1.58 7.25
N VAL A 155 -9.51 0.65 6.32
CA VAL A 155 -8.58 -0.48 6.50
C VAL A 155 -7.16 -0.17 6.02
N ASP A 156 -6.93 1.01 5.45
CA ASP A 156 -5.60 1.40 4.99
C ASP A 156 -4.59 1.54 6.15
N GLY A 157 -3.45 0.86 6.02
CA GLY A 157 -2.37 0.85 7.00
C GLY A 157 -2.60 -0.13 8.17
N ILE A 158 -3.67 -0.92 8.18
CA ILE A 158 -3.89 -1.91 9.24
C ILE A 158 -2.88 -3.05 9.09
N SER A 159 -2.14 -3.33 10.16
CA SER A 159 -1.19 -4.44 10.23
C SER A 159 -1.73 -5.66 10.99
N ASP A 160 -2.86 -5.52 11.67
CA ASP A 160 -3.54 -6.59 12.42
C ASP A 160 -4.88 -6.91 11.77
N PHE A 161 -4.79 -7.65 10.65
CA PHE A 161 -5.93 -8.16 9.91
C PHE A 161 -5.61 -9.54 9.31
N PRO A 162 -5.33 -10.55 10.19
CA PRO A 162 -4.82 -11.84 9.77
C PRO A 162 -5.76 -12.60 8.82
N GLU A 163 -7.09 -12.44 8.99
CA GLU A 163 -8.08 -13.12 8.14
C GLU A 163 -7.96 -12.64 6.68
N LEU A 164 -7.82 -11.34 6.47
CA LEU A 164 -7.67 -10.78 5.13
C LEU A 164 -6.32 -11.13 4.51
N VAL A 165 -5.24 -11.12 5.31
CA VAL A 165 -3.91 -11.57 4.85
C VAL A 165 -3.93 -13.04 4.44
N LEU A 166 -4.56 -13.90 5.24
CA LEU A 166 -4.70 -15.32 4.90
C LEU A 166 -5.49 -15.54 3.61
N LEU A 167 -6.60 -14.81 3.45
CA LEU A 167 -7.40 -14.81 2.22
C LEU A 167 -6.54 -14.45 1.00
N MET A 168 -5.76 -13.37 1.08
CA MET A 168 -4.90 -12.91 -0.02
C MET A 168 -3.83 -13.96 -0.35
N ARG A 169 -3.22 -14.61 0.66
CA ARG A 169 -2.28 -15.71 0.46
C ARG A 169 -2.91 -16.90 -0.25
N GLN A 170 -4.10 -17.32 0.19
CA GLN A 170 -4.83 -18.42 -0.47
C GLN A 170 -5.14 -18.07 -1.93
N THR A 171 -5.49 -16.81 -2.21
CA THR A 171 -5.76 -16.32 -3.57
C THR A 171 -4.52 -16.39 -4.45
N GLN A 172 -3.36 -15.99 -3.92
CA GLN A 172 -2.07 -16.00 -4.62
C GLN A 172 -1.60 -17.41 -4.99
N THR A 173 -1.86 -18.41 -4.13
CA THR A 173 -1.29 -19.76 -4.26
C THR A 173 -2.25 -20.78 -4.89
N PHE A 174 -3.46 -20.39 -5.26
CA PHE A 174 -4.46 -21.29 -5.81
C PHE A 174 -4.08 -21.79 -7.21
N GLN A 175 -4.23 -23.11 -7.46
CA GLN A 175 -3.81 -23.78 -8.69
C GLN A 175 -4.97 -24.46 -9.48
N GLY A 176 -6.21 -24.28 -9.05
CA GLY A 176 -7.37 -24.81 -9.78
C GLY A 176 -7.53 -24.14 -11.15
N THR A 177 -8.20 -24.79 -12.08
CA THR A 177 -8.38 -24.33 -13.45
C THR A 177 -9.85 -24.31 -13.86
N GLY A 178 -10.18 -23.58 -14.94
CA GLY A 178 -11.52 -23.50 -15.51
C GLY A 178 -12.57 -22.98 -14.53
N ALA A 179 -13.75 -23.58 -14.52
CA ALA A 179 -14.86 -23.14 -13.68
C ALA A 179 -14.55 -23.14 -12.17
N THR A 180 -13.68 -24.03 -11.71
CA THR A 180 -13.28 -24.08 -10.29
C THR A 180 -12.41 -22.90 -9.91
N ALA A 181 -11.53 -22.42 -10.80
CA ALA A 181 -10.74 -21.21 -10.57
C ALA A 181 -11.63 -19.97 -10.56
N HIS A 182 -12.53 -19.85 -11.52
CA HIS A 182 -13.46 -18.73 -11.58
C HIS A 182 -14.31 -18.62 -10.30
N LEU A 183 -14.91 -19.74 -9.86
CA LEU A 183 -15.70 -19.79 -8.64
C LEU A 183 -14.85 -19.46 -7.40
N PHE A 184 -13.62 -19.97 -7.33
CA PHE A 184 -12.72 -19.69 -6.22
C PHE A 184 -12.40 -18.19 -6.12
N TYR A 185 -11.99 -17.56 -7.22
CA TYR A 185 -11.67 -16.14 -7.23
C TYR A 185 -12.89 -15.26 -6.90
N GLU A 186 -14.08 -15.59 -7.45
CA GLU A 186 -15.32 -14.90 -7.09
C GLU A 186 -15.63 -14.99 -5.59
N SER A 187 -15.46 -16.19 -5.00
CA SER A 187 -15.70 -16.38 -3.57
C SER A 187 -14.72 -15.59 -2.72
N LYS A 188 -13.43 -15.50 -3.11
CA LYS A 188 -12.42 -14.74 -2.39
C LYS A 188 -12.65 -13.22 -2.46
N ILE A 189 -13.12 -12.73 -3.58
CA ILE A 189 -13.53 -11.32 -3.75
C ILE A 189 -14.74 -11.00 -2.86
N ALA A 190 -15.74 -11.87 -2.80
CA ALA A 190 -16.91 -11.69 -1.93
C ALA A 190 -16.53 -11.77 -0.43
N GLU A 191 -15.66 -12.70 -0.07
CA GLU A 191 -15.13 -12.85 1.30
C GLU A 191 -14.33 -11.60 1.71
N ALA A 192 -13.45 -11.08 0.83
CA ALA A 192 -12.66 -9.88 1.11
C ALA A 192 -13.53 -8.67 1.41
N ILE A 193 -14.55 -8.40 0.60
CA ILE A 193 -15.42 -7.24 0.83
C ILE A 193 -16.26 -7.40 2.10
N SER A 194 -16.67 -8.62 2.44
CA SER A 194 -17.39 -8.92 3.67
C SER A 194 -16.52 -8.64 4.91
N LEU A 195 -15.27 -9.11 4.90
CA LEU A 195 -14.30 -8.87 5.98
C LEU A 195 -14.03 -7.37 6.16
N ILE A 196 -13.83 -6.64 5.06
CA ILE A 196 -13.58 -5.19 5.09
C ILE A 196 -14.80 -4.44 5.63
N ALA A 197 -16.01 -4.78 5.18
CA ALA A 197 -17.24 -4.15 5.64
C ALA A 197 -17.47 -4.37 7.14
N GLU A 198 -17.22 -5.58 7.65
CA GLU A 198 -17.35 -5.88 9.08
C GLU A 198 -16.28 -5.13 9.90
N LYS A 199 -15.03 -5.12 9.44
CA LYS A 199 -13.95 -4.37 10.09
C LYS A 199 -14.26 -2.87 10.19
N THR A 200 -14.92 -2.32 9.19
CA THR A 200 -15.34 -0.90 9.18
C THR A 200 -16.38 -0.59 10.25
N LYS A 201 -17.30 -1.54 10.53
CA LYS A 201 -18.30 -1.36 11.59
C LYS A 201 -17.66 -1.31 12.98
N GLU A 202 -16.65 -2.15 13.23
CA GLU A 202 -15.88 -2.13 14.48
C GLU A 202 -15.17 -0.78 14.71
N HIS A 203 -14.71 -0.12 13.66
CA HIS A 203 -13.98 1.16 13.74
C HIS A 203 -14.88 2.39 13.84
N LYS A 204 -16.20 2.28 13.69
CA LYS A 204 -17.17 3.39 13.85
C LYS A 204 -17.36 3.87 15.31
N GLY A 205 -16.50 3.47 16.26
CA GLY A 205 -16.41 4.05 17.59
C GLY A 205 -15.91 5.50 17.51
N PHE A 206 -16.76 6.44 17.94
CA PHE A 206 -16.51 7.87 18.15
C PHE A 206 -15.73 8.61 17.03
N VAL A 207 -16.45 9.02 16.00
CA VAL A 207 -15.98 10.00 15.02
C VAL A 207 -16.37 11.39 15.57
N PRO A 208 -15.40 12.30 15.84
CA PRO A 208 -15.73 13.70 16.09
C PRO A 208 -16.48 14.27 14.87
N SER A 209 -17.74 14.63 15.03
CA SER A 209 -18.54 15.24 13.97
C SER A 209 -18.01 16.63 13.64
N GLY A 210 -17.56 16.83 12.41
CA GLY A 210 -17.19 18.15 11.87
C GLY A 210 -16.12 18.06 10.77
N ASP A 211 -16.27 18.87 9.74
CA ASP A 211 -15.24 19.10 8.74
C ASP A 211 -14.06 19.87 9.36
N LEU A 212 -12.84 19.57 8.86
CA LEU A 212 -11.64 20.30 9.27
C LEU A 212 -11.74 21.75 8.78
N THR A 213 -11.59 22.69 9.71
CA THR A 213 -11.53 24.11 9.36
C THR A 213 -10.22 24.44 8.63
N LYS A 214 -10.14 25.60 7.95
CA LYS A 214 -8.89 26.08 7.36
C LYS A 214 -7.78 26.20 8.41
N GLU A 215 -8.12 26.63 9.61
CA GLU A 215 -7.19 26.73 10.74
C GLU A 215 -6.72 25.34 11.20
N ASP A 216 -7.62 24.36 11.30
CA ASP A 216 -7.25 22.97 11.58
C ASP A 216 -6.23 22.43 10.57
N LEU A 217 -6.41 22.71 9.28
CA LEU A 217 -5.48 22.28 8.23
C LEU A 217 -4.10 22.92 8.37
N ILE A 218 -4.02 24.23 8.62
CA ILE A 218 -2.76 24.94 8.86
C ILE A 218 -2.04 24.36 10.07
N ASN A 219 -2.75 24.12 11.16
CA ASN A 219 -2.19 23.57 12.39
C ASN A 219 -1.71 22.12 12.21
N LEU A 220 -2.43 21.32 11.42
CA LEU A 220 -2.00 19.96 11.07
C LEU A 220 -0.74 19.95 10.19
N ASP A 221 -0.64 20.89 9.23
CA ASP A 221 0.56 21.06 8.42
C ASP A 221 1.76 21.49 9.30
N ALA A 222 1.55 22.35 10.30
CA ALA A 222 2.59 22.70 11.28
C ALA A 222 3.04 21.50 12.13
N VAL A 223 2.10 20.63 12.56
CA VAL A 223 2.43 19.37 13.24
C VAL A 223 3.25 18.45 12.33
N LYS A 224 2.87 18.33 11.08
CA LYS A 224 3.61 17.53 10.08
C LYS A 224 5.04 18.05 9.93
N CYS A 225 5.23 19.34 9.68
CA CYS A 225 6.56 19.96 9.56
C CYS A 225 7.40 19.72 10.82
N TYR A 226 6.81 19.92 12.00
CA TYR A 226 7.52 19.65 13.27
C TYR A 226 8.00 18.19 13.35
N ILE A 227 7.19 17.22 12.97
CA ILE A 227 7.59 15.81 12.96
C ILE A 227 8.71 15.58 11.93
N GLU A 228 8.63 16.18 10.74
CA GLU A 228 9.64 16.05 9.69
C GLU A 228 11.00 16.59 10.11
N ASP A 229 11.03 17.66 10.90
CA ASP A 229 12.26 18.26 11.44
C ASP A 229 12.82 17.51 12.66
N HIS A 230 11.96 16.79 13.40
CA HIS A 230 12.33 16.24 14.72
C HIS A 230 12.13 14.72 14.82
N PHE A 231 11.89 13.99 13.73
CA PHE A 231 11.55 12.54 13.76
C PHE A 231 12.61 11.69 14.48
N ALA A 232 13.88 12.08 14.47
CA ALA A 232 14.97 11.37 15.13
C ALA A 232 14.97 11.54 16.67
N PHE A 233 14.20 12.49 17.19
CA PHE A 233 14.11 12.77 18.62
C PHE A 233 12.88 12.14 19.25
N ASP A 234 12.79 12.22 20.58
CA ASP A 234 11.58 11.82 21.32
C ASP A 234 10.50 12.90 21.17
N ILE A 235 9.49 12.63 20.35
CA ILE A 235 8.37 13.54 20.10
C ILE A 235 7.25 13.22 21.09
N ARG A 236 7.00 14.15 22.03
CA ARG A 236 5.94 14.00 23.02
C ARG A 236 4.59 14.45 22.47
N THR A 237 3.54 13.70 22.79
CA THR A 237 2.16 14.01 22.38
C THR A 237 1.72 15.40 22.79
N GLU A 238 2.12 15.88 23.99
CA GLU A 238 1.78 17.19 24.52
C GLU A 238 2.34 18.34 23.67
N GLN A 239 3.50 18.15 23.06
CA GLN A 239 4.08 19.12 22.12
C GLN A 239 3.22 19.24 20.87
N LEU A 240 2.83 18.11 20.30
CA LEU A 240 1.99 18.07 19.10
C LEU A 240 0.60 18.66 19.36
N ILE A 241 0.02 18.42 20.53
CA ILE A 241 -1.26 19.00 20.97
C ILE A 241 -1.16 20.53 21.01
N ARG A 242 -0.05 21.09 21.52
CA ARG A 242 0.17 22.54 21.58
C ARG A 242 0.32 23.14 20.18
N ILE A 243 1.09 22.51 19.31
CA ILE A 243 1.28 22.96 17.92
C ILE A 243 -0.05 22.92 17.16
N ALA A 244 -0.82 21.85 17.36
CA ALA A 244 -2.11 21.66 16.69
C ALA A 244 -3.20 22.60 17.21
N CYS A 245 -3.06 23.18 18.39
CA CYS A 245 -4.15 23.88 19.08
C CYS A 245 -5.42 23.04 19.21
N MET A 246 -5.27 21.70 19.35
CA MET A 246 -6.38 20.73 19.37
C MET A 246 -6.24 19.81 20.58
N GLY A 247 -7.39 19.28 21.07
CA GLY A 247 -7.36 18.17 22.02
C GLY A 247 -6.81 16.89 21.38
N GLN A 248 -6.24 16.01 22.20
CA GLN A 248 -5.55 14.78 21.74
C GLN A 248 -6.39 13.92 20.80
N THR A 249 -7.67 13.71 21.10
CA THR A 249 -8.59 12.90 20.29
C THR A 249 -8.82 13.54 18.92
N LYS A 250 -9.09 14.87 18.88
CA LYS A 250 -9.27 15.61 17.63
C LYS A 250 -7.99 15.57 16.81
N LEU A 251 -6.82 15.80 17.41
CA LEU A 251 -5.55 15.76 16.72
C LEU A 251 -5.29 14.39 16.06
N ARG A 252 -5.43 13.29 16.81
CA ARG A 252 -5.23 11.93 16.26
C ARG A 252 -6.14 11.63 15.09
N TYR A 253 -7.43 11.92 15.24
CA TYR A 253 -8.42 11.72 14.19
C TYR A 253 -8.12 12.59 12.95
N SER A 254 -7.94 13.89 13.16
CA SER A 254 -7.73 14.86 12.08
C SER A 254 -6.42 14.62 11.33
N PHE A 255 -5.35 14.24 12.04
CA PHE A 255 -4.07 13.90 11.43
C PHE A 255 -4.22 12.67 10.53
N LYS A 256 -4.86 11.58 11.03
CA LYS A 256 -5.13 10.39 10.22
C LYS A 256 -6.03 10.70 9.03
N LYS A 257 -7.09 11.50 9.22
CA LYS A 257 -8.00 11.93 8.14
C LYS A 257 -7.27 12.73 7.05
N ARG A 258 -6.31 13.59 7.44
CA ARG A 258 -5.58 14.48 6.52
C ARG A 258 -4.44 13.77 5.77
N TYR A 259 -3.67 12.93 6.46
CA TYR A 259 -2.44 12.35 5.93
C TYR A 259 -2.49 10.84 5.70
N GLY A 260 -3.59 10.17 6.06
CA GLY A 260 -3.74 8.71 5.89
C GLY A 260 -3.02 7.86 6.94
N TYR A 261 -2.22 8.46 7.82
CA TYR A 261 -1.45 7.78 8.88
C TYR A 261 -1.82 8.28 10.26
N THR A 262 -1.71 7.41 11.26
CA THR A 262 -1.58 7.90 12.63
C THR A 262 -0.25 8.66 12.78
N ILE A 263 -0.17 9.53 13.77
CA ILE A 263 1.07 10.28 14.08
C ILE A 263 2.25 9.31 14.32
N THR A 264 2.01 8.21 15.03
CA THR A 264 3.06 7.21 15.31
C THR A 264 3.56 6.53 14.04
N GLU A 265 2.66 6.12 13.15
CA GLU A 265 3.02 5.55 11.85
C GLU A 265 3.78 6.55 10.99
N PHE A 266 3.36 7.81 10.99
CA PHE A 266 4.04 8.86 10.23
C PHE A 266 5.48 9.06 10.71
N ILE A 267 5.71 9.12 12.04
CA ILE A 267 7.06 9.20 12.62
C ILE A 267 7.88 7.95 12.24
N GLN A 268 7.31 6.74 12.38
CA GLN A 268 8.00 5.50 12.03
C GLN A 268 8.39 5.46 10.55
N ASN A 269 7.49 5.83 9.65
CA ASN A 269 7.75 5.85 8.21
C ASN A 269 8.89 6.82 7.85
N LYS A 270 8.95 8.00 8.49
CA LYS A 270 10.06 8.95 8.30
C LYS A 270 11.39 8.38 8.79
N ARG A 271 11.40 7.74 9.97
CA ARG A 271 12.60 7.07 10.50
C ARG A 271 13.10 5.96 9.59
N ILE A 272 12.20 5.12 9.08
CA ILE A 272 12.56 4.03 8.17
C ILE A 272 13.09 4.57 6.84
N ALA A 273 12.43 5.56 6.23
CA ALA A 273 12.89 6.18 4.99
C ALA A 273 14.31 6.79 5.15
N HIS A 274 14.58 7.43 6.28
CA HIS A 274 15.91 7.98 6.53
C HIS A 274 16.96 6.87 6.79
N ALA A 275 16.57 5.79 7.47
CA ALA A 275 17.42 4.63 7.67
C ALA A 275 17.80 3.94 6.36
N GLU A 276 16.88 3.80 5.41
CA GLU A 276 17.17 3.27 4.06
C GLU A 276 18.22 4.13 3.34
N TYR A 277 18.04 5.45 3.37
CA TYR A 277 19.03 6.37 2.81
C TYR A 277 20.42 6.18 3.44
N MET A 278 20.50 6.06 4.77
CA MET A 278 21.77 5.85 5.47
C MET A 278 22.38 4.47 5.21
N LEU A 279 21.56 3.41 5.10
CA LEU A 279 22.02 2.06 4.79
C LEU A 279 22.73 1.97 3.44
N VAL A 280 22.30 2.77 2.47
CA VAL A 280 22.85 2.83 1.12
C VAL A 280 24.03 3.80 1.03
N GLY A 281 23.88 4.97 1.64
CA GLY A 281 24.80 6.09 1.46
C GLY A 281 25.97 6.15 2.47
N THR A 282 25.98 5.27 3.49
CA THR A 282 27.01 5.31 4.55
C THR A 282 27.49 3.91 4.93
N ASP A 283 28.69 3.85 5.57
CA ASP A 283 29.22 2.63 6.17
C ASP A 283 28.86 2.48 7.67
N PHE A 284 27.93 3.26 8.16
CA PHE A 284 27.45 3.16 9.55
C PHE A 284 26.93 1.77 9.84
N THR A 285 27.21 1.25 11.04
CA THR A 285 26.62 0.01 11.52
C THR A 285 25.11 0.14 11.68
N VAL A 286 24.38 -0.96 11.65
CA VAL A 286 22.94 -0.97 11.89
C VAL A 286 22.58 -0.32 13.25
N SER A 287 23.45 -0.51 14.26
CA SER A 287 23.27 0.13 15.57
C SER A 287 23.39 1.63 15.52
N GLN A 288 24.40 2.16 14.79
CA GLN A 288 24.57 3.61 14.62
C GLN A 288 23.42 4.23 13.82
N ILE A 289 22.96 3.53 12.78
CA ILE A 289 21.79 3.99 12.01
C ILE A 289 20.53 4.00 12.89
N ALA A 290 20.30 2.94 13.69
CA ALA A 290 19.18 2.89 14.61
C ALA A 290 19.16 4.09 15.56
N GLU A 291 20.31 4.43 16.15
CA GLU A 291 20.46 5.58 17.04
C GLU A 291 20.22 6.90 16.27
N ALA A 292 20.82 7.07 15.11
CA ALA A 292 20.68 8.26 14.27
C ALA A 292 19.24 8.55 13.85
N VAL A 293 18.41 7.50 13.70
CA VAL A 293 16.97 7.66 13.35
C VAL A 293 16.05 7.57 14.58
N GLY A 294 16.60 7.64 15.80
CA GLY A 294 15.83 7.77 17.06
C GLY A 294 15.36 6.47 17.67
N TYR A 295 16.08 5.35 17.47
CA TYR A 295 15.85 4.09 18.19
C TYR A 295 17.00 3.78 19.15
N HIS A 296 16.70 3.65 20.44
CA HIS A 296 17.70 3.29 21.45
C HIS A 296 18.13 1.81 21.39
N HIS A 297 17.37 0.94 20.74
CA HIS A 297 17.63 -0.49 20.64
C HIS A 297 17.62 -0.95 19.18
N SER A 298 18.78 -1.39 18.68
CA SER A 298 18.95 -1.86 17.31
C SER A 298 18.06 -3.06 16.96
N GLY A 299 17.78 -3.95 17.89
CA GLY A 299 16.87 -5.09 17.68
C GLY A 299 15.42 -4.66 17.41
N ARG A 300 14.92 -3.66 18.16
CA ARG A 300 13.58 -3.07 17.90
C ARG A 300 13.54 -2.36 16.56
N PHE A 301 14.60 -1.62 16.23
CA PHE A 301 14.75 -0.99 14.93
C PHE A 301 14.72 -2.03 13.81
N ALA A 302 15.56 -3.08 13.89
CA ALA A 302 15.64 -4.13 12.86
C ALA A 302 14.28 -4.82 12.62
N SER A 303 13.53 -5.12 13.70
CA SER A 303 12.18 -5.69 13.60
C SER A 303 11.19 -4.73 12.91
N LEU A 304 11.22 -3.44 13.26
CA LEU A 304 10.35 -2.43 12.64
C LEU A 304 10.76 -2.16 11.19
N PHE A 305 12.07 -2.13 10.91
CA PHE A 305 12.59 -1.98 9.55
C PHE A 305 12.11 -3.13 8.66
N ARG A 306 12.28 -4.40 9.11
CA ARG A 306 11.76 -5.57 8.41
C ARG A 306 10.24 -5.52 8.22
N LYS A 307 9.49 -5.11 9.26
CA LYS A 307 8.03 -4.94 9.14
C LYS A 307 7.64 -3.96 8.05
N ASN A 308 8.43 -2.89 7.82
CA ASN A 308 8.12 -1.84 6.84
C ASN A 308 8.65 -2.13 5.43
N THR A 309 9.77 -2.83 5.31
CA THR A 309 10.45 -3.08 4.03
C THR A 309 10.37 -4.53 3.56
N GLY A 310 10.06 -5.46 4.47
CA GLY A 310 10.12 -6.90 4.24
C GLY A 310 11.51 -7.51 4.48
N LEU A 311 12.57 -6.70 4.61
CA LEU A 311 13.97 -7.11 4.73
C LEU A 311 14.59 -6.63 6.03
N PHE A 312 15.54 -7.41 6.59
CA PHE A 312 16.38 -6.88 7.66
C PHE A 312 17.34 -5.79 7.13
N PRO A 313 17.80 -4.85 7.98
CA PRO A 313 18.70 -3.77 7.56
C PRO A 313 19.96 -4.24 6.84
N ASP A 314 20.58 -5.33 7.31
CA ASP A 314 21.77 -5.88 6.68
C ASP A 314 21.47 -6.54 5.32
N GLU A 315 20.35 -7.23 5.19
CA GLU A 315 19.86 -7.78 3.92
C GLU A 315 19.61 -6.66 2.91
N TYR A 316 18.93 -5.60 3.36
CA TYR A 316 18.67 -4.40 2.55
C TYR A 316 19.96 -3.78 2.05
N ARG A 317 20.95 -3.57 2.94
CA ARG A 317 22.27 -3.04 2.57
C ARG A 317 22.98 -3.91 1.56
N GLN A 318 22.98 -5.24 1.75
CA GLN A 318 23.64 -6.18 0.85
C GLN A 318 23.03 -6.16 -0.55
N LEU A 319 21.71 -6.13 -0.65
CA LEU A 319 21.01 -6.03 -1.93
C LEU A 319 21.39 -4.73 -2.66
N MET A 320 21.38 -3.61 -1.93
CA MET A 320 21.71 -2.31 -2.51
C MET A 320 23.19 -2.17 -2.93
N LYS A 321 24.15 -2.77 -2.18
CA LYS A 321 25.58 -2.76 -2.56
C LYS A 321 25.88 -3.63 -3.78
N LYS A 322 25.28 -4.83 -3.89
CA LYS A 322 25.43 -5.71 -5.06
C LYS A 322 24.93 -5.09 -6.36
N ALA A 323 24.10 -4.11 -6.28
CA ALA A 323 23.52 -3.44 -7.43
C ALA A 323 24.34 -2.24 -7.91
N VAL A 324 25.37 -1.84 -7.18
CA VAL A 324 26.30 -0.74 -7.53
C VAL A 324 27.60 -1.28 -8.11
N GLU A 325 27.90 -2.58 -7.92
CA GLU A 325 28.99 -3.32 -8.57
C GLU A 325 28.56 -3.90 -9.94
#